data_0c0ac6f3a6f2d782addcb5dbed811f75
#
_entry.id   0c0ac6f3a6f2d782addcb5dbed811f75
#
_cell.length_a   1.000
_cell.length_b   1.000
_cell.length_c   1.000
_cell.angle_alpha   90.00
_cell.angle_beta   90.00
_cell.angle_gamma   90.00
#
_symmetry.space_group_name_H-M   'P 1'
#
loop_
_entity.id
_entity.type
_entity.pdbx_description
1 polymer ?
#
loop_
_entity_poly.entity_id
_entity_poly.type
_entity_poly.pdbx_seq_one_letter_code
_entity_poly.pdbx_strand_id
1 'polypeptide(L)'
;MPKVPVKRADLKPGEFLCQYCTARCCSYFALPMETPTELNDFENIRWFMLHGRVSVFVDSGTWYLCVFNKCDHLQPDNMCGIYETRPQICRDYSTDNCEYDNDGLYEQLFETPDQIWEYANAILPLEKQEVFSPEPMKPGDVLLPLA
;
A
#
# COMPACT_ATOMS: atom_id res chain seq x y z
N MET A 1 7.61 7.00 -24.86
CA MET A 1 9.05 7.04 -24.55
C MET A 1 9.25 6.99 -23.04
N PRO A 2 10.18 6.19 -22.56
CA PRO A 2 10.49 6.22 -21.14
C PRO A 2 11.00 7.62 -20.76
N LYS A 3 10.39 8.19 -19.73
CA LYS A 3 10.84 9.49 -19.20
C LYS A 3 12.23 9.30 -18.58
N VAL A 4 13.18 10.14 -18.97
CA VAL A 4 14.51 10.13 -18.38
C VAL A 4 14.38 10.67 -16.93
N PRO A 5 14.86 9.93 -15.92
CA PRO A 5 14.79 10.41 -14.55
C PRO A 5 15.67 11.67 -14.39
N VAL A 6 15.07 12.70 -13.82
CA VAL A 6 15.74 13.98 -13.52
C VAL A 6 15.82 14.11 -12.02
N LYS A 7 16.94 14.56 -11.49
CA LYS A 7 17.08 14.82 -10.06
C LYS A 7 16.27 16.06 -9.67
N ARG A 8 15.69 16.02 -8.48
CA ARG A 8 14.90 17.14 -7.94
C ARG A 8 15.66 18.48 -7.98
N ALA A 9 16.97 18.44 -7.73
CA ALA A 9 17.82 19.63 -7.74
C ALA A 9 18.08 20.18 -9.14
N ASP A 10 17.87 19.41 -10.19
CA ASP A 10 18.16 19.75 -11.58
C ASP A 10 16.93 20.29 -12.33
N LEU A 11 15.82 20.50 -11.62
CA LEU A 11 14.60 21.09 -12.21
C LEU A 11 14.88 22.53 -12.63
N LYS A 12 14.48 22.84 -13.85
CA LYS A 12 14.57 24.20 -14.38
C LYS A 12 13.37 25.04 -13.89
N PRO A 13 13.48 26.37 -13.88
CA PRO A 13 12.36 27.24 -13.56
C PRO A 13 11.14 26.92 -14.43
N GLY A 14 9.99 26.72 -13.82
CA GLY A 14 8.75 26.36 -14.51
C GLY A 14 8.53 24.87 -14.72
N GLU A 15 9.52 24.02 -14.42
CA GLU A 15 9.37 22.58 -14.45
C GLU A 15 8.93 22.04 -13.09
N PHE A 16 8.21 20.90 -13.10
CA PHE A 16 7.81 20.22 -11.89
C PHE A 16 8.02 18.70 -12.03
N LEU A 17 8.21 18.03 -10.90
CA LEU A 17 8.57 16.62 -10.85
C LEU A 17 7.59 15.70 -11.57
N CYS A 18 6.29 16.03 -11.56
CA CYS A 18 5.27 15.21 -12.20
C CYS A 18 5.50 15.03 -13.70
N GLN A 19 6.18 15.95 -14.35
CA GLN A 19 6.55 15.84 -15.76
C GLN A 19 7.51 14.67 -16.03
N TYR A 20 8.31 14.29 -15.06
CA TYR A 20 9.31 13.24 -15.15
C TYR A 20 8.96 11.98 -14.37
N CYS A 21 7.90 12.04 -13.56
CA CYS A 21 7.48 10.96 -12.68
C CYS A 21 6.71 9.88 -13.44
N THR A 22 6.81 8.64 -12.96
CA THR A 22 6.01 7.51 -13.44
C THR A 22 4.63 7.43 -12.78
N ALA A 23 4.21 8.49 -12.09
CA ALA A 23 2.92 8.63 -11.43
C ALA A 23 2.66 7.58 -10.33
N ARG A 24 3.64 7.33 -9.48
CA ARG A 24 3.51 6.39 -8.37
C ARG A 24 2.32 6.72 -7.47
N CYS A 25 2.09 8.01 -7.17
CA CYS A 25 0.99 8.47 -6.33
C CYS A 25 -0.40 8.23 -6.94
N CYS A 26 -0.50 7.96 -8.23
CA CYS A 26 -1.74 7.62 -8.93
C CYS A 26 -1.86 6.10 -9.21
N SER A 27 -0.90 5.30 -8.75
CA SER A 27 -0.82 3.86 -9.04
C SER A 27 -1.25 3.00 -7.86
N TYR A 28 -1.52 3.60 -6.72
CA TYR A 28 -2.05 2.93 -5.54
C TYR A 28 -2.84 3.90 -4.68
N PHE A 29 -3.57 3.38 -3.72
CA PHE A 29 -4.09 4.17 -2.60
C PHE A 29 -3.80 3.44 -1.29
N ALA A 30 -3.64 4.20 -0.22
CA ALA A 30 -3.38 3.67 1.10
C ALA A 30 -4.46 4.10 2.08
N LEU A 31 -4.91 3.17 2.89
CA LEU A 31 -5.91 3.41 3.94
C LEU A 31 -5.27 3.18 5.31
N PRO A 32 -5.39 4.14 6.24
CA PRO A 32 -4.96 3.89 7.60
C PRO A 32 -5.85 2.80 8.23
N MET A 33 -5.24 1.93 9.02
CA MET A 33 -5.94 0.90 9.76
C MET A 33 -5.46 0.85 11.20
N GLU A 34 -6.24 0.21 12.05
CA GLU A 34 -5.85 0.01 13.44
C GLU A 34 -4.61 -0.86 13.53
N THR A 35 -3.75 -0.57 14.50
CA THR A 35 -2.57 -1.39 14.76
C THR A 35 -3.00 -2.80 15.17
N PRO A 36 -2.55 -3.83 14.46
CA PRO A 36 -2.88 -5.20 14.82
C PRO A 36 -2.20 -5.56 16.15
N THR A 37 -2.97 -6.11 17.06
CA THR A 37 -2.48 -6.52 18.38
C THR A 37 -2.73 -7.98 18.70
N GLU A 38 -3.69 -8.56 18.04
CA GLU A 38 -4.08 -9.94 18.21
C GLU A 38 -3.92 -10.74 16.92
N LEU A 39 -3.86 -12.01 17.08
CA LEU A 39 -3.63 -12.90 15.95
C LEU A 39 -4.72 -12.80 14.89
N ASN A 40 -5.97 -12.63 15.31
CA ASN A 40 -7.07 -12.43 14.38
C ASN A 40 -6.92 -11.15 13.53
N ASP A 41 -6.31 -10.11 14.10
CA ASP A 41 -6.02 -8.88 13.35
C ASP A 41 -5.02 -9.16 12.23
N PHE A 42 -3.97 -9.92 12.52
CA PHE A 42 -2.98 -10.32 11.53
C PHE A 42 -3.56 -11.27 10.47
N GLU A 43 -4.50 -12.15 10.85
CA GLU A 43 -5.19 -13.00 9.88
C GLU A 43 -6.05 -12.20 8.91
N ASN A 44 -6.71 -11.17 9.40
CA ASN A 44 -7.47 -10.27 8.53
C ASN A 44 -6.54 -9.57 7.53
N ILE A 45 -5.39 -9.11 7.99
CA ILE A 45 -4.38 -8.50 7.10
C ILE A 45 -3.87 -9.52 6.08
N ARG A 46 -3.56 -10.73 6.53
CA ARG A 46 -3.15 -11.81 5.64
C ARG A 46 -4.21 -12.10 4.58
N TRP A 47 -5.47 -12.12 4.97
CA TRP A 47 -6.59 -12.30 4.05
C TRP A 47 -6.65 -11.21 2.99
N PHE A 48 -6.50 -9.94 3.39
CA PHE A 48 -6.41 -8.84 2.41
C PHE A 48 -5.28 -9.07 1.40
N MET A 49 -4.11 -9.46 1.90
CA MET A 49 -2.91 -9.64 1.07
C MET A 49 -2.99 -10.86 0.15
N LEU A 50 -3.78 -11.87 0.50
CA LEU A 50 -4.03 -13.03 -0.36
C LEU A 50 -4.74 -12.67 -1.66
N HIS A 51 -5.42 -11.53 -1.71
CA HIS A 51 -6.09 -11.06 -2.93
C HIS A 51 -5.10 -10.56 -4.00
N GLY A 52 -3.82 -10.43 -3.65
CA GLY A 52 -2.79 -9.92 -4.54
C GLY A 52 -2.89 -8.41 -4.75
N ARG A 53 -1.80 -7.80 -5.14
CA ARG A 53 -1.69 -6.35 -5.37
C ARG A 53 -2.04 -5.51 -4.15
N VAL A 54 -1.80 -6.07 -3.00
CA VAL A 54 -1.99 -5.42 -1.69
C VAL A 54 -0.71 -5.58 -0.89
N SER A 55 -0.25 -4.51 -0.30
CA SER A 55 0.83 -4.52 0.67
C SER A 55 0.41 -3.79 1.93
N VAL A 56 1.20 -3.91 2.97
CA VAL A 56 0.99 -3.20 4.22
C VAL A 56 2.29 -2.54 4.62
N PHE A 57 2.20 -1.29 5.04
CA PHE A 57 3.37 -0.59 5.55
C PHE A 57 3.05 0.14 6.85
N VAL A 58 4.10 0.42 7.61
CA VAL A 58 4.02 1.18 8.86
C VAL A 58 4.83 2.44 8.69
N ASP A 59 4.22 3.57 8.96
CA ASP A 59 4.87 4.87 8.97
C ASP A 59 4.47 5.65 10.20
N SER A 60 5.45 6.13 10.95
CA SER A 60 5.24 6.89 12.19
C SER A 60 4.30 6.18 13.18
N GLY A 61 4.41 4.86 13.29
CA GLY A 61 3.58 4.03 14.15
C GLY A 61 2.18 3.72 13.64
N THR A 62 1.78 4.28 12.53
CA THR A 62 0.48 4.03 11.90
C THR A 62 0.59 2.95 10.83
N TRP A 63 -0.32 1.99 10.86
CA TRP A 63 -0.42 0.92 9.88
C TRP A 63 -1.31 1.35 8.71
N TYR A 64 -0.86 1.06 7.50
CA TYR A 64 -1.56 1.38 6.27
C TYR A 64 -1.73 0.17 5.39
N LEU A 65 -2.94 0.00 4.87
CA LEU A 65 -3.23 -0.94 3.80
C LEU A 65 -3.01 -0.24 2.46
N CYS A 66 -2.11 -0.76 1.65
CA CYS A 66 -1.80 -0.21 0.33
C CYS A 66 -2.40 -1.11 -0.75
N VAL A 67 -3.27 -0.56 -1.58
CA VAL A 67 -3.92 -1.27 -2.67
C VAL A 67 -3.38 -0.74 -3.99
N PHE A 68 -2.73 -1.61 -4.77
CA PHE A 68 -2.15 -1.23 -6.06
C PHE A 68 -3.22 -1.25 -7.14
N ASN A 69 -3.75 -0.08 -7.41
CA ASN A 69 -4.73 0.13 -8.45
C ASN A 69 -4.53 1.52 -9.06
N LYS A 70 -4.44 1.58 -10.36
CA LYS A 70 -4.28 2.86 -11.05
C LYS A 70 -5.55 3.68 -10.96
N CYS A 71 -5.37 5.00 -10.77
CA CYS A 71 -6.46 5.95 -10.93
C CYS A 71 -6.96 5.92 -12.39
N ASP A 72 -8.28 5.89 -12.57
CA ASP A 72 -8.90 5.88 -13.90
C ASP A 72 -8.61 7.16 -14.70
N HIS A 73 -8.26 8.24 -14.04
CA HIS A 73 -7.95 9.53 -14.66
C HIS A 73 -6.47 9.72 -14.97
N LEU A 74 -5.64 8.71 -14.70
CA LEU A 74 -4.23 8.74 -15.07
C LEU A 74 -4.10 8.58 -16.57
N GLN A 75 -3.47 9.57 -17.22
CA GLN A 75 -3.27 9.60 -18.66
C GLN A 75 -2.03 8.79 -19.08
N PRO A 76 -1.93 8.40 -20.37
CA PRO A 76 -0.76 7.66 -20.87
C PRO A 76 0.58 8.40 -20.70
N ASP A 77 0.56 9.72 -20.59
CA ASP A 77 1.73 10.55 -20.31
C ASP A 77 2.09 10.63 -18.83
N ASN A 78 1.41 9.86 -17.99
CA ASN A 78 1.52 9.86 -16.52
C ASN A 78 1.09 11.17 -15.85
N MET A 79 0.24 11.95 -16.52
CA MET A 79 -0.34 13.17 -15.97
C MET A 79 -1.78 12.95 -15.55
N CYS A 80 -2.28 13.79 -14.65
CA CYS A 80 -3.66 13.72 -14.15
C CYS A 80 -4.64 14.34 -15.16
N GLY A 81 -5.64 13.55 -15.58
CA GLY A 81 -6.69 14.01 -16.50
C GLY A 81 -7.72 14.94 -15.88
N ILE A 82 -7.79 14.99 -14.54
CA ILE A 82 -8.71 15.84 -13.78
C ILE A 82 -7.98 16.76 -12.81
N TYR A 83 -6.82 17.23 -13.18
CA TYR A 83 -5.94 18.01 -12.30
C TYR A 83 -6.66 19.14 -11.58
N GLU A 84 -7.50 19.90 -12.30
CA GLU A 84 -8.25 21.05 -11.76
C GLU A 84 -9.33 20.63 -10.74
N THR A 85 -9.87 19.44 -10.87
CA THR A 85 -11.00 18.94 -10.09
C THR A 85 -10.63 17.76 -9.19
N ARG A 86 -9.35 17.60 -8.89
CA ARG A 86 -8.86 16.51 -8.05
C ARG A 86 -9.54 16.48 -6.68
N PRO A 87 -9.77 15.29 -6.12
CA PRO A 87 -10.16 15.18 -4.72
C PRO A 87 -9.17 15.89 -3.78
N GLN A 88 -9.64 16.31 -2.63
CA GLN A 88 -8.81 17.07 -1.67
C GLN A 88 -7.55 16.31 -1.27
N ILE A 89 -7.64 15.00 -1.10
CA ILE A 89 -6.46 14.18 -0.75
C ILE A 89 -5.35 14.29 -1.81
N CYS A 90 -5.71 14.39 -3.09
CA CYS A 90 -4.75 14.58 -4.17
C CYS A 90 -4.15 15.99 -4.15
N ARG A 91 -4.94 17.00 -3.76
CA ARG A 91 -4.49 18.39 -3.66
C ARG A 91 -3.55 18.61 -2.49
N ASP A 92 -3.77 17.90 -1.40
CA ASP A 92 -2.94 17.97 -0.19
C ASP A 92 -1.57 17.31 -0.39
N TYR A 93 -1.43 16.49 -1.42
CA TYR A 93 -0.19 15.79 -1.73
C TYR A 93 0.82 16.75 -2.36
N SER A 94 1.93 16.96 -1.66
CA SER A 94 2.98 17.88 -2.10
C SER A 94 4.10 17.13 -2.84
N THR A 95 4.64 17.76 -3.89
CA THR A 95 5.84 17.26 -4.57
C THR A 95 7.11 17.39 -3.73
N ASP A 96 7.07 18.15 -2.64
CA ASP A 96 8.23 18.34 -1.76
C ASP A 96 8.61 17.04 -1.02
N ASN A 97 7.61 16.21 -0.70
CA ASN A 97 7.77 14.94 0.00
C ASN A 97 7.21 13.75 -0.78
N CYS A 98 7.12 13.85 -2.09
CA CYS A 98 6.58 12.76 -2.89
C CYS A 98 7.59 11.62 -3.09
N GLU A 99 7.08 10.48 -3.55
CA GLU A 99 7.84 9.24 -3.74
C GLU A 99 8.79 9.26 -4.95
N TYR A 100 8.92 10.39 -5.62
CA TYR A 100 9.72 10.49 -6.84
C TYR A 100 11.17 10.03 -6.64
N ASP A 101 11.80 10.47 -5.57
CA ASP A 101 13.19 10.20 -5.24
C ASP A 101 13.38 9.41 -3.92
N ASN A 102 12.30 8.96 -3.31
CA ASN A 102 12.31 8.11 -2.11
C ASN A 102 11.52 6.84 -2.35
N ASP A 103 12.17 5.69 -2.25
CA ASP A 103 11.53 4.38 -2.41
C ASP A 103 10.76 3.92 -1.16
N GLY A 104 10.73 4.73 -0.10
CA GLY A 104 9.95 4.36 1.06
C GLY A 104 10.02 5.37 2.17
N LEU A 105 8.90 5.98 2.47
CA LEU A 105 8.63 6.77 3.67
C LEU A 105 7.98 5.88 4.73
N TYR A 106 8.48 4.64 4.91
CA TYR A 106 7.89 3.68 5.82
C TYR A 106 8.96 3.04 6.72
N GLU A 107 8.58 2.72 7.93
CA GLU A 107 9.42 2.03 8.91
C GLU A 107 9.48 0.54 8.63
N GLN A 108 8.38 -0.05 8.21
CA GLN A 108 8.24 -1.47 7.88
C GLN A 108 7.37 -1.64 6.65
N LEU A 109 7.70 -2.63 5.84
CA LEU A 109 6.94 -2.99 4.64
C LEU A 109 6.70 -4.50 4.60
N PHE A 110 5.45 -4.88 4.39
CA PHE A 110 5.03 -6.25 4.19
C PHE A 110 4.43 -6.38 2.80
N GLU A 111 5.08 -7.15 1.95
CA GLU A 111 4.68 -7.31 0.54
C GLU A 111 3.94 -8.63 0.28
N THR A 112 4.12 -9.62 1.14
CA THR A 112 3.53 -10.94 0.98
C THR A 112 2.77 -11.36 2.23
N PRO A 113 1.73 -12.23 2.09
CA PRO A 113 1.03 -12.77 3.25
C PRO A 113 1.94 -13.52 4.22
N ASP A 114 2.98 -14.17 3.70
CA ASP A 114 3.92 -14.92 4.52
C ASP A 114 4.75 -14.01 5.44
N GLN A 115 5.10 -12.82 4.97
CA GLN A 115 5.82 -11.84 5.79
C GLN A 115 4.99 -11.37 6.99
N ILE A 116 3.70 -11.14 6.81
CA ILE A 116 2.79 -10.80 7.92
C ILE A 116 2.70 -11.97 8.90
N TRP A 117 2.61 -13.18 8.39
CA TRP A 117 2.57 -14.38 9.21
C TRP A 117 3.81 -14.54 10.07
N GLU A 118 4.99 -14.41 9.47
CA GLU A 118 6.26 -14.48 10.17
C GLU A 118 6.39 -13.40 11.24
N TYR A 119 5.99 -12.18 10.91
CA TYR A 119 5.99 -11.07 11.84
C TYR A 119 5.05 -11.33 13.03
N ALA A 120 3.84 -11.77 12.79
CA ALA A 120 2.87 -12.09 13.84
C ALA A 120 3.42 -13.15 14.80
N ASN A 121 4.02 -14.20 14.25
CA ASN A 121 4.63 -15.26 15.05
C ASN A 121 5.86 -14.80 15.83
N ALA A 122 6.57 -13.81 15.33
CA ALA A 122 7.75 -13.26 16.01
C ALA A 122 7.39 -12.38 17.21
N ILE A 123 6.28 -11.63 17.13
CA ILE A 123 5.92 -10.65 18.16
C ILE A 123 4.86 -11.14 19.15
N LEU A 124 4.02 -12.10 18.73
CA LEU A 124 2.96 -12.60 19.61
C LEU A 124 3.48 -13.66 20.58
N PRO A 125 2.94 -13.70 21.82
CA PRO A 125 3.25 -14.77 22.76
C PRO A 125 2.90 -16.13 22.19
N LEU A 126 3.66 -17.17 22.56
CA LEU A 126 3.45 -18.56 22.11
C LEU A 126 2.01 -19.04 22.29
N GLU A 127 1.36 -18.64 23.37
CA GLU A 127 -0.04 -18.97 23.66
C GLU A 127 -1.01 -18.45 22.58
N LYS A 128 -0.69 -17.32 21.98
CA LYS A 128 -1.50 -16.72 20.92
C LYS A 128 -1.17 -17.27 19.53
N GLN A 129 -0.03 -17.92 19.37
CA GLN A 129 0.41 -18.52 18.11
C GLN A 129 -0.25 -19.88 17.85
N GLU A 130 -0.57 -20.63 18.88
CA GLU A 130 -1.15 -21.98 18.77
C GLU A 130 -2.56 -22.01 18.19
N VAL A 131 -3.28 -20.92 18.21
CA VAL A 131 -4.66 -20.80 17.66
C VAL A 131 -4.67 -20.92 16.13
N PHE A 132 -3.51 -20.99 15.53
CA PHE A 132 -3.33 -20.86 14.07
C PHE A 132 -2.91 -22.10 13.31
N SER A 133 -3.13 -23.25 13.87
CA SER A 133 -3.15 -24.42 13.00
C SER A 133 -4.42 -24.31 12.13
N PRO A 134 -4.30 -24.04 10.83
CA PRO A 134 -5.48 -24.09 9.99
C PRO A 134 -5.97 -25.52 10.01
N GLU A 135 -7.04 -25.78 10.71
CA GLU A 135 -7.74 -27.04 10.50
C GLU A 135 -8.18 -27.06 9.03
N PRO A 136 -7.86 -28.15 8.32
CA PRO A 136 -8.32 -28.28 6.95
C PRO A 136 -9.85 -28.18 6.96
N MET A 137 -10.42 -27.39 6.04
CA MET A 137 -11.86 -27.26 5.88
C MET A 137 -12.47 -28.66 5.76
N LYS A 138 -13.43 -28.95 6.63
CA LYS A 138 -14.15 -30.23 6.57
C LYS A 138 -15.13 -30.19 5.41
N PRO A 139 -15.36 -31.35 4.74
CA PRO A 139 -16.43 -31.43 3.75
C PRO A 139 -17.76 -30.97 4.37
N GLY A 140 -18.36 -29.93 3.84
CA GLY A 140 -19.59 -29.33 4.35
C GLY A 140 -19.42 -27.95 4.99
N ASP A 141 -18.20 -27.48 5.20
CA ASP A 141 -17.96 -26.10 5.61
C ASP A 141 -18.32 -25.18 4.44
N VAL A 142 -19.26 -24.30 4.69
CA VAL A 142 -19.74 -23.36 3.67
C VAL A 142 -18.85 -22.14 3.67
N LEU A 143 -18.17 -21.90 2.55
CA LEU A 143 -17.64 -20.58 2.28
C LEU A 143 -18.81 -19.63 2.12
N LEU A 144 -18.92 -18.66 3.04
CA LEU A 144 -19.92 -17.62 2.89
C LEU A 144 -19.65 -16.89 1.58
N PRO A 145 -20.67 -16.80 0.69
CA PRO A 145 -20.50 -16.02 -0.51
C PRO A 145 -20.24 -14.57 -0.09
N LEU A 146 -19.18 -13.99 -0.62
CA LEU A 146 -18.94 -12.56 -0.50
C LEU A 146 -20.08 -11.85 -1.24
N ALA A 147 -20.83 -11.10 -0.49
CA ALA A 147 -21.87 -10.26 -1.06
C ALA A 147 -21.27 -9.16 -1.93
#